data_a86935bde30b77dece0a63028fb7f334
#
_entry.id   a86935bde30b77dece0a63028fb7f334
#
_cell.length_a   1.000
_cell.length_b   1.000
_cell.length_c   1.000
_cell.angle_alpha   90.00
_cell.angle_beta   90.00
_cell.angle_gamma   90.00
#
_symmetry.space_group_name_H-M   'P 1'
#
loop_
_entity.id
_entity.type
_entity.pdbx_description
1 polymer ?
#
loop_
_entity_poly.entity_id
_entity_poly.type
_entity_poly.pdbx_seq_one_letter_code
_entity_poly.pdbx_strand_id
1 'polypeptide(L)'
;FRGDGGIWEKYKPEIYGNIEAFLKNPAKFWELAHKIAPNLFKAKPNLGHYALAELEKLDIIKAVITQNVDELHQKAGSVIVYEVHGNIYRFSCLGCRASYTKDQVLRKLKREKKNGPSCDYCAAPLKPSVVLFGEGLPRFEKYQSQALAQKADVMLIAGSSLLVAPVCDLPLY
;
A
#
# COMPACT_ATOMS: atom_id res chain seq x y z
N PHE A 1 5.08 -9.97 2.30
CA PHE A 1 4.24 -10.40 1.16
C PHE A 1 4.95 -11.43 0.30
N ARG A 2 6.23 -11.27 0.00
CA ARG A 2 7.09 -12.21 -0.73
C ARG A 2 8.07 -12.89 0.23
N GLY A 3 8.51 -14.10 -0.07
CA GLY A 3 9.37 -14.93 0.79
C GLY A 3 8.59 -16.08 1.41
N ASP A 4 9.31 -16.95 2.11
CA ASP A 4 8.77 -18.20 2.68
C ASP A 4 7.56 -17.94 3.56
N GLY A 5 6.43 -18.55 3.24
CA GLY A 5 5.15 -18.34 3.91
C GLY A 5 4.43 -17.04 3.57
N GLY A 6 4.90 -16.27 2.59
CA GLY A 6 4.33 -15.01 2.15
C GLY A 6 2.92 -15.16 1.56
N ILE A 7 2.17 -14.05 1.53
CA ILE A 7 0.79 -14.04 1.03
C ILE A 7 0.74 -14.49 -0.43
N TRP A 8 1.70 -14.07 -1.25
CA TRP A 8 1.73 -14.38 -2.69
C TRP A 8 2.12 -15.84 -3.02
N GLU A 9 2.57 -16.61 -2.06
CA GLU A 9 2.70 -18.08 -2.24
C GLU A 9 1.33 -18.78 -2.21
N LYS A 10 0.42 -18.27 -1.36
CA LYS A 10 -0.91 -18.87 -1.16
C LYS A 10 -1.96 -18.31 -2.11
N TYR A 11 -1.80 -17.05 -2.51
CA TYR A 11 -2.79 -16.33 -3.31
C TYR A 11 -2.13 -15.75 -4.55
N LYS A 12 -2.53 -16.21 -5.72
CA LYS A 12 -1.97 -15.77 -7.00
C LYS A 12 -2.23 -14.26 -7.21
N PRO A 13 -1.18 -13.43 -7.36
CA PRO A 13 -1.33 -11.98 -7.54
C PRO A 13 -2.23 -11.62 -8.71
N GLU A 14 -2.20 -12.41 -9.79
CA GLU A 14 -2.99 -12.21 -11.01
C GLU A 14 -4.49 -12.28 -10.74
N ILE A 15 -4.91 -12.99 -9.70
CA ILE A 15 -6.32 -13.17 -9.33
C ILE A 15 -6.73 -12.18 -8.23
N TYR A 16 -5.88 -11.99 -7.24
CA TYR A 16 -6.24 -11.28 -6.02
C TYR A 16 -5.64 -9.87 -5.91
N GLY A 17 -4.59 -9.57 -6.65
CA GLY A 17 -3.83 -8.32 -6.57
C GLY A 17 -3.72 -7.55 -7.88
N ASN A 18 -4.50 -7.89 -8.91
CA ASN A 18 -4.46 -7.26 -10.23
C ASN A 18 -5.71 -6.39 -10.45
N ILE A 19 -5.55 -5.22 -11.09
CA ILE A 19 -6.67 -4.27 -11.30
C ILE A 19 -7.72 -4.81 -12.26
N GLU A 20 -7.34 -5.50 -13.33
CA GLU A 20 -8.31 -6.07 -14.26
C GLU A 20 -9.14 -7.17 -13.61
N ALA A 21 -8.49 -8.03 -12.79
CA ALA A 21 -9.18 -9.04 -12.00
C ALA A 21 -10.13 -8.41 -10.97
N PHE A 22 -9.71 -7.30 -10.33
CA PHE A 22 -10.56 -6.53 -9.43
C PHE A 22 -11.79 -5.97 -10.14
N LEU A 23 -11.62 -5.35 -11.31
CA LEU A 23 -12.73 -4.77 -12.10
C LEU A 23 -13.72 -5.84 -12.57
N LYS A 24 -13.23 -7.04 -12.89
CA LYS A 24 -14.10 -8.18 -13.28
C LYS A 24 -14.84 -8.77 -12.10
N ASN A 25 -14.20 -8.89 -10.95
CA ASN A 25 -14.80 -9.48 -9.75
C ASN A 25 -14.18 -8.93 -8.45
N PRO A 26 -14.65 -7.78 -7.97
CA PRO A 26 -14.15 -7.18 -6.71
C PRO A 26 -14.26 -8.11 -5.49
N ALA A 27 -15.22 -9.03 -5.50
CA ALA A 27 -15.47 -9.93 -4.37
C ALA A 27 -14.24 -10.78 -4.01
N LYS A 28 -13.47 -11.26 -5.00
CA LYS A 28 -12.26 -12.05 -4.77
C LYS A 28 -11.19 -11.27 -4.03
N PHE A 29 -10.97 -10.02 -4.42
CA PHE A 29 -10.05 -9.13 -3.70
C PHE A 29 -10.50 -8.94 -2.25
N TRP A 30 -11.79 -8.65 -2.04
CA TRP A 30 -12.32 -8.42 -0.70
C TRP A 30 -12.35 -9.67 0.17
N GLU A 31 -12.49 -10.86 -0.42
CA GLU A 31 -12.31 -12.15 0.27
C GLU A 31 -10.89 -12.28 0.84
N LEU A 32 -9.87 -12.00 0.03
CA LEU A 32 -8.48 -11.99 0.50
C LEU A 32 -8.25 -10.89 1.53
N ALA A 33 -8.71 -9.67 1.24
CA ALA A 33 -8.57 -8.53 2.15
C ALA A 33 -9.18 -8.84 3.52
N HIS A 34 -10.34 -9.50 3.58
CA HIS A 34 -10.96 -9.90 4.84
C HIS A 34 -10.10 -10.88 5.65
N LYS A 35 -9.39 -11.78 4.99
CA LYS A 35 -8.50 -12.77 5.64
C LYS A 35 -7.22 -12.12 6.20
N ILE A 36 -6.63 -11.17 5.47
CA ILE A 36 -5.32 -10.59 5.82
C ILE A 36 -5.41 -9.30 6.63
N ALA A 37 -6.47 -8.50 6.46
CA ALA A 37 -6.64 -7.20 7.11
C ALA A 37 -6.54 -7.24 8.65
N PRO A 38 -7.09 -8.24 9.37
CA PRO A 38 -6.94 -8.30 10.82
C PRO A 38 -5.50 -8.32 11.29
N ASN A 39 -4.61 -9.02 10.58
CA ASN A 39 -3.19 -9.09 10.90
C ASN A 39 -2.48 -7.77 10.54
N LEU A 40 -2.79 -7.20 9.36
CA LEU A 40 -2.24 -5.92 8.94
C LEU A 40 -2.62 -4.79 9.91
N PHE A 41 -3.87 -4.73 10.34
CA PHE A 41 -4.34 -3.67 11.25
C PHE A 41 -3.82 -3.81 12.69
N LYS A 42 -3.43 -5.03 13.11
CA LYS A 42 -2.83 -5.29 14.42
C LYS A 42 -1.31 -5.12 14.42
N ALA A 43 -0.69 -5.04 13.25
CA ALA A 43 0.75 -4.90 13.12
C ALA A 43 1.25 -3.64 13.84
N LYS A 44 2.39 -3.78 14.50
CA LYS A 44 3.08 -2.69 15.21
C LYS A 44 4.45 -2.46 14.59
N PRO A 45 4.98 -1.25 14.67
CA PRO A 45 6.36 -0.99 14.27
C PRO A 45 7.34 -1.93 15.00
N ASN A 46 8.38 -2.34 14.29
CA ASN A 46 9.52 -3.06 14.87
C ASN A 46 10.70 -2.10 15.08
N LEU A 47 11.80 -2.61 15.65
CA LEU A 47 12.99 -1.81 15.95
C LEU A 47 13.58 -1.12 14.72
N GLY A 48 13.49 -1.74 13.52
CA GLY A 48 13.93 -1.12 12.27
C GLY A 48 13.13 0.12 11.91
N HIS A 49 11.80 0.11 12.11
CA HIS A 49 10.97 1.30 11.87
C HIS A 49 11.35 2.44 12.83
N TYR A 50 11.55 2.13 14.12
CA TYR A 50 11.96 3.14 15.10
C TYR A 50 13.36 3.68 14.80
N ALA A 51 14.32 2.82 14.41
CA ALA A 51 15.67 3.25 14.04
C ALA A 51 15.65 4.23 12.86
N LEU A 52 14.83 3.97 11.81
CA LEU A 52 14.70 4.90 10.70
C LEU A 52 14.09 6.24 11.13
N ALA A 53 13.10 6.23 12.01
CA ALA A 53 12.52 7.46 12.54
C ALA A 53 13.53 8.28 13.36
N GLU A 54 14.39 7.62 14.17
CA GLU A 54 15.46 8.31 14.89
C GLU A 54 16.53 8.88 13.94
N LEU A 55 16.92 8.14 12.90
CA LEU A 55 17.86 8.66 11.89
C LEU A 55 17.29 9.85 11.13
N GLU A 56 15.97 9.90 10.90
CA GLU A 56 15.30 11.05 10.31
C GLU A 56 15.35 12.28 11.24
N LYS A 57 15.11 12.10 12.54
CA LYS A 57 15.23 13.17 13.53
C LYS A 57 16.65 13.75 13.65
N LEU A 58 17.65 12.92 13.41
CA LEU A 58 19.07 13.32 13.37
C LEU A 58 19.47 13.92 12.02
N ASP A 59 18.54 14.10 11.09
CA ASP A 59 18.76 14.61 9.73
C ASP A 59 19.74 13.76 8.90
N ILE A 60 19.98 12.50 9.28
CA ILE A 60 20.81 11.53 8.56
C ILE A 60 20.00 10.96 7.39
N ILE A 61 18.75 10.55 7.64
CA ILE A 61 17.81 10.11 6.60
C ILE A 61 16.87 11.27 6.27
N LYS A 62 16.71 11.58 4.98
CA LYS A 62 15.85 12.68 4.51
C LYS A 62 14.40 12.27 4.30
N ALA A 63 14.17 10.99 4.00
CA ALA A 63 12.84 10.42 3.82
C ALA A 63 12.89 8.88 3.81
N VAL A 64 11.75 8.26 4.00
CA VAL A 64 11.52 6.83 3.78
C VAL A 64 10.68 6.67 2.51
N ILE A 65 11.16 5.88 1.56
CA ILE A 65 10.39 5.45 0.38
C ILE A 65 9.99 4.00 0.64
N THR A 66 8.70 3.74 0.77
CA THR A 66 8.23 2.40 1.13
C THR A 66 7.27 1.81 0.10
N GLN A 67 7.43 0.52 -0.17
CA GLN A 67 6.47 -0.30 -0.91
C GLN A 67 5.38 -0.87 0.00
N ASN A 68 5.55 -0.77 1.32
CA ASN A 68 4.55 -1.22 2.28
C ASN A 68 3.36 -0.25 2.32
N VAL A 69 2.20 -0.79 2.72
CA VAL A 69 0.91 -0.07 2.68
C VAL A 69 0.28 0.09 4.08
N ASP A 70 1.06 -0.17 5.14
CA ASP A 70 0.60 -0.45 6.52
C ASP A 70 0.77 0.71 7.53
N GLU A 71 1.34 1.84 7.08
CA GLU A 71 1.64 3.02 7.91
C GLU A 71 2.58 2.75 9.10
N LEU A 72 3.37 1.67 9.07
CA LEU A 72 4.23 1.36 10.22
C LEU A 72 5.39 2.35 10.39
N HIS A 73 5.91 2.93 9.31
CA HIS A 73 6.90 4.00 9.40
C HIS A 73 6.35 5.25 10.08
N GLN A 74 5.15 5.70 9.68
CA GLN A 74 4.49 6.84 10.30
C GLN A 74 4.14 6.56 11.77
N LYS A 75 3.67 5.35 12.09
CA LYS A 75 3.39 4.92 13.47
C LYS A 75 4.66 4.84 14.34
N ALA A 76 5.82 4.62 13.73
CA ALA A 76 7.11 4.65 14.42
C ALA A 76 7.66 6.06 14.65
N GLY A 77 7.08 7.07 13.99
CA GLY A 77 7.46 8.47 14.13
C GLY A 77 8.18 9.07 12.93
N SER A 78 8.35 8.32 11.81
CA SER A 78 8.85 8.91 10.55
C SER A 78 7.85 9.94 10.01
N VAL A 79 8.34 11.10 9.60
CA VAL A 79 7.55 12.26 9.16
C VAL A 79 7.44 12.28 7.64
N ILE A 80 8.55 12.08 6.93
CA ILE A 80 8.58 12.12 5.47
C ILE A 80 8.60 10.69 4.93
N VAL A 81 7.40 10.19 4.59
CA VAL A 81 7.21 8.82 4.10
C VAL A 81 6.47 8.84 2.77
N TYR A 82 7.08 8.33 1.71
CA TYR A 82 6.49 8.17 0.39
C TYR A 82 6.01 6.73 0.19
N GLU A 83 4.69 6.54 0.25
CA GLU A 83 4.01 5.24 0.10
C GLU A 83 3.78 4.93 -1.39
N VAL A 84 4.82 4.49 -2.09
CA VAL A 84 4.77 4.32 -3.57
C VAL A 84 3.76 3.27 -4.05
N HIS A 85 3.33 2.35 -3.18
CA HIS A 85 2.24 1.42 -3.46
C HIS A 85 0.92 1.77 -2.76
N GLY A 86 0.81 3.01 -2.25
CA GLY A 86 -0.40 3.50 -1.62
C GLY A 86 -0.60 3.02 -0.19
N ASN A 87 -1.87 2.95 0.25
CA ASN A 87 -2.21 2.83 1.67
C ASN A 87 -3.50 2.02 1.88
N ILE A 88 -3.53 1.11 2.89
CA ILE A 88 -4.69 0.26 3.20
C ILE A 88 -5.75 0.95 4.07
N TYR A 89 -5.46 2.10 4.65
CA TYR A 89 -6.39 2.82 5.53
C TYR A 89 -7.24 3.85 4.81
N ARG A 90 -6.91 4.17 3.56
CA ARG A 90 -7.64 5.09 2.68
C ARG A 90 -8.37 4.30 1.62
N PHE A 91 -9.58 4.70 1.29
CA PHE A 91 -10.42 4.02 0.31
C PHE A 91 -11.06 5.03 -0.63
N SER A 92 -11.27 4.64 -1.86
CA SER A 92 -11.92 5.49 -2.86
C SER A 92 -12.88 4.68 -3.74
N CYS A 93 -13.86 5.37 -4.26
CA CYS A 93 -14.76 4.85 -5.27
C CYS A 93 -14.09 4.87 -6.65
N LEU A 94 -14.13 3.76 -7.38
CA LEU A 94 -13.58 3.67 -8.73
C LEU A 94 -14.41 4.46 -9.77
N GLY A 95 -15.69 4.72 -9.51
CA GLY A 95 -16.54 5.51 -10.39
C GLY A 95 -16.41 7.02 -10.17
N CYS A 96 -16.86 7.52 -9.02
CA CYS A 96 -16.94 8.95 -8.75
C CYS A 96 -15.77 9.52 -7.92
N ARG A 97 -14.80 8.69 -7.53
CA ARG A 97 -13.62 9.04 -6.70
C ARG A 97 -13.94 9.54 -5.29
N ALA A 98 -15.17 9.38 -4.83
CA ALA A 98 -15.52 9.69 -3.45
C ALA A 98 -14.63 8.93 -2.47
N SER A 99 -14.13 9.61 -1.44
CA SER A 99 -13.24 9.05 -0.42
C SER A 99 -14.06 8.44 0.72
N TYR A 100 -13.55 7.34 1.28
CA TYR A 100 -14.17 6.63 2.40
C TYR A 100 -13.12 6.33 3.46
N THR A 101 -13.54 6.42 4.72
CA THR A 101 -12.71 6.00 5.86
C THR A 101 -12.75 4.49 6.03
N LYS A 102 -11.75 3.94 6.73
CA LYS A 102 -11.72 2.53 7.11
C LYS A 102 -13.02 2.09 7.81
N ASP A 103 -13.53 2.89 8.75
CA ASP A 103 -14.73 2.52 9.51
C ASP A 103 -16.00 2.49 8.65
N GLN A 104 -16.11 3.41 7.69
CA GLN A 104 -17.20 3.37 6.72
C GLN A 104 -17.16 2.09 5.88
N VAL A 105 -15.98 1.73 5.37
CA VAL A 105 -15.79 0.53 4.56
C VAL A 105 -16.03 -0.74 5.39
N LEU A 106 -15.54 -0.82 6.63
CA LEU A 106 -15.80 -1.96 7.50
C LEU A 106 -17.30 -2.15 7.82
N ARG A 107 -18.04 -1.06 8.01
CA ARG A 107 -19.51 -1.14 8.17
C ARG A 107 -20.19 -1.69 6.90
N LYS A 108 -19.75 -1.24 5.72
CA LYS A 108 -20.26 -1.74 4.43
C LYS A 108 -19.96 -3.22 4.23
N LEU A 109 -18.75 -3.67 4.50
CA LEU A 109 -18.35 -5.08 4.40
C LEU A 109 -19.19 -6.01 5.27
N LYS A 110 -19.65 -5.53 6.43
CA LYS A 110 -20.59 -6.31 7.30
C LYS A 110 -21.97 -6.47 6.66
N ARG A 111 -22.42 -5.50 5.86
CA ARG A 111 -23.74 -5.50 5.20
C ARG A 111 -23.71 -6.18 3.83
N GLU A 112 -22.68 -5.90 3.03
CA GLU A 112 -22.55 -6.22 1.60
C GLU A 112 -21.64 -7.45 1.39
N LYS A 113 -21.99 -8.58 2.02
CA LYS A 113 -21.12 -9.76 2.16
C LYS A 113 -20.65 -10.41 0.85
N LYS A 114 -21.35 -10.25 -0.28
CA LYS A 114 -21.10 -11.04 -1.48
C LYS A 114 -20.16 -10.39 -2.51
N ASN A 115 -20.24 -9.07 -2.72
CA ASN A 115 -19.57 -8.40 -3.84
C ASN A 115 -18.51 -7.37 -3.41
N GLY A 116 -18.23 -7.28 -2.11
CA GLY A 116 -17.44 -6.19 -1.56
C GLY A 116 -18.25 -4.88 -1.44
N PRO A 117 -17.67 -3.84 -0.80
CA PRO A 117 -18.37 -2.60 -0.53
C PRO A 117 -18.54 -1.75 -1.78
N SER A 118 -19.73 -1.16 -1.91
CA SER A 118 -20.10 -0.26 -3.00
C SER A 118 -20.19 1.20 -2.54
N CYS A 119 -20.10 2.11 -3.48
CA CYS A 119 -20.22 3.55 -3.25
C CYS A 119 -21.66 3.96 -2.95
N ASP A 120 -21.87 4.83 -1.95
CA ASP A 120 -23.19 5.34 -1.61
C ASP A 120 -23.77 6.30 -2.68
N TYR A 121 -22.91 6.90 -3.52
CA TYR A 121 -23.31 7.91 -4.50
C TYR A 121 -23.55 7.34 -5.90
N CYS A 122 -22.74 6.35 -6.34
CA CYS A 122 -22.82 5.85 -7.71
C CYS A 122 -22.82 4.32 -7.82
N ALA A 123 -22.89 3.62 -6.69
CA ALA A 123 -22.90 2.16 -6.59
C ALA A 123 -21.65 1.44 -7.16
N ALA A 124 -20.65 2.17 -7.69
CA ALA A 124 -19.41 1.56 -8.17
C ALA A 124 -18.60 0.95 -7.01
N PRO A 125 -17.73 -0.04 -7.28
CA PRO A 125 -16.93 -0.69 -6.24
C PRO A 125 -16.02 0.30 -5.50
N LEU A 126 -15.88 0.11 -4.18
CA LEU A 126 -14.84 0.75 -3.38
C LEU A 126 -13.56 -0.08 -3.43
N LYS A 127 -12.42 0.59 -3.46
CA LYS A 127 -11.09 -0.02 -3.42
C LYS A 127 -10.23 0.68 -2.38
N PRO A 128 -9.37 -0.05 -1.61
CA PRO A 128 -8.34 0.62 -0.82
C PRO A 128 -7.37 1.33 -1.78
N SER A 129 -6.77 2.42 -1.31
CA SER A 129 -5.83 3.23 -2.10
C SER A 129 -4.47 2.54 -2.27
N VAL A 130 -4.45 1.20 -2.34
CA VAL A 130 -3.26 0.42 -2.67
C VAL A 130 -3.12 0.27 -4.18
N VAL A 131 -1.89 0.26 -4.66
CA VAL A 131 -1.58 0.01 -6.07
C VAL A 131 -1.66 -1.49 -6.34
N LEU A 132 -2.57 -1.89 -7.21
CA LEU A 132 -2.67 -3.27 -7.70
C LEU A 132 -1.78 -3.45 -8.94
N PHE A 133 -1.40 -4.69 -9.24
CA PHE A 133 -0.68 -4.98 -10.48
C PHE A 133 -1.50 -4.50 -11.69
N GLY A 134 -0.83 -3.81 -12.62
CA GLY A 134 -1.47 -3.14 -13.75
C GLY A 134 -1.91 -1.70 -13.50
N GLU A 135 -1.84 -1.19 -12.27
CA GLU A 135 -2.06 0.22 -11.97
C GLU A 135 -0.76 1.04 -12.02
N GLY A 136 -0.89 2.31 -12.34
CA GLY A 136 0.21 3.26 -12.20
C GLY A 136 0.46 3.63 -10.75
N LEU A 137 1.71 3.96 -10.42
CA LEU A 137 2.05 4.48 -9.10
C LEU A 137 1.39 5.86 -8.86
N PRO A 138 1.12 6.23 -7.61
CA PRO A 138 0.67 7.57 -7.25
C PRO A 138 1.69 8.60 -7.76
N ARG A 139 1.23 9.59 -8.54
CA ARG A 139 2.11 10.50 -9.29
C ARG A 139 3.02 11.31 -8.38
N PHE A 140 2.48 11.78 -7.25
CA PHE A 140 3.24 12.61 -6.31
C PHE A 140 4.36 11.78 -5.63
N GLU A 141 4.02 10.62 -5.09
CA GLU A 141 4.97 9.72 -4.42
C GLU A 141 6.05 9.23 -5.38
N LYS A 142 5.67 8.89 -6.61
CA LYS A 142 6.62 8.52 -7.67
C LYS A 142 7.60 9.65 -7.96
N TYR A 143 7.11 10.86 -8.21
CA TYR A 143 7.95 12.00 -8.55
C TYR A 143 8.89 12.35 -7.39
N GLN A 144 8.38 12.43 -6.16
CA GLN A 144 9.19 12.76 -4.98
C GLN A 144 10.26 11.68 -4.73
N SER A 145 9.91 10.41 -4.86
CA SER A 145 10.86 9.30 -4.69
C SER A 145 11.99 9.37 -5.71
N GLN A 146 11.69 9.65 -6.98
CA GLN A 146 12.70 9.82 -8.02
C GLN A 146 13.59 11.03 -7.76
N ALA A 147 13.02 12.17 -7.41
CA ALA A 147 13.76 13.39 -7.11
C ALA A 147 14.69 13.23 -5.90
N LEU A 148 14.29 12.47 -4.90
CA LEU A 148 15.13 12.15 -3.74
C LEU A 148 16.24 11.16 -4.11
N ALA A 149 15.92 10.12 -4.87
CA ALA A 149 16.92 9.16 -5.34
C ALA A 149 18.05 9.85 -6.12
N GLN A 150 17.71 10.79 -7.01
CA GLN A 150 18.69 11.57 -7.79
C GLN A 150 19.58 12.50 -6.94
N LYS A 151 19.10 12.91 -5.76
CA LYS A 151 19.82 13.83 -4.87
C LYS A 151 20.55 13.13 -3.73
N ALA A 152 20.32 11.84 -3.56
CA ALA A 152 20.88 11.09 -2.44
C ALA A 152 22.35 10.77 -2.70
N ASP A 153 23.21 11.06 -1.73
CA ASP A 153 24.61 10.59 -1.74
C ASP A 153 24.67 9.07 -1.51
N VAL A 154 23.72 8.54 -0.71
CA VAL A 154 23.59 7.11 -0.38
C VAL A 154 22.13 6.74 -0.28
N MET A 155 21.74 5.60 -0.83
CA MET A 155 20.45 4.98 -0.64
C MET A 155 20.58 3.68 0.15
N LEU A 156 19.96 3.62 1.32
CA LEU A 156 19.85 2.39 2.11
C LEU A 156 18.63 1.60 1.61
N ILE A 157 18.86 0.36 1.16
CA ILE A 157 17.81 -0.55 0.72
C ILE A 157 17.64 -1.67 1.75
N ALA A 158 16.46 -1.79 2.32
CA ALA A 158 16.16 -2.79 3.34
C ALA A 158 14.84 -3.51 3.02
N GLY A 159 14.83 -4.85 3.14
CA GLY A 159 13.63 -5.67 3.00
C GLY A 159 13.00 -5.69 1.60
N SER A 160 13.69 -5.20 0.57
CA SER A 160 13.22 -5.22 -0.82
C SER A 160 14.04 -6.18 -1.68
N SER A 161 13.34 -6.97 -2.52
CA SER A 161 13.97 -7.82 -3.53
C SER A 161 14.35 -7.04 -4.80
N LEU A 162 13.91 -5.77 -4.95
CA LEU A 162 14.06 -4.95 -6.15
C LEU A 162 13.59 -5.63 -7.44
N LEU A 163 12.49 -6.40 -7.36
CA LEU A 163 11.93 -7.12 -8.52
C LEU A 163 10.65 -6.48 -9.07
N VAL A 164 10.12 -5.44 -8.41
CA VAL A 164 8.83 -4.84 -8.78
C VAL A 164 9.08 -3.49 -9.45
N ALA A 165 8.89 -3.47 -10.77
CA ALA A 165 8.96 -2.23 -11.55
C ALA A 165 7.73 -1.33 -11.29
N PRO A 166 7.87 0.00 -11.37
CA PRO A 166 9.11 0.75 -11.63
C PRO A 166 9.91 1.13 -10.36
N VAL A 167 9.51 0.65 -9.19
CA VAL A 167 10.16 1.01 -7.90
C VAL A 167 11.56 0.39 -7.79
N CYS A 168 11.79 -0.76 -8.43
CA CYS A 168 13.10 -1.41 -8.48
C CYS A 168 14.18 -0.54 -9.15
N ASP A 169 13.78 0.45 -9.96
CA ASP A 169 14.70 1.31 -10.70
C ASP A 169 15.18 2.52 -9.86
N LEU A 170 14.56 2.79 -8.72
CA LEU A 170 14.93 3.95 -7.88
C LEU A 170 16.43 4.00 -7.50
N PRO A 171 17.10 2.86 -7.19
CA PRO A 171 18.53 2.89 -6.88
C PRO A 171 19.43 3.20 -8.10
N LEU A 172 18.88 3.27 -9.30
CA LEU A 172 19.62 3.54 -10.52
C LEU A 172 19.65 5.04 -10.90
N TYR A 173 18.91 5.88 -10.17
CA TYR A 173 18.88 7.32 -10.35
C TYR A 173 20.01 8.00 -9.60
#